data_f9fc4276445512b3e8e0fa9bf79aa452
#
_entry.id   f9fc4276445512b3e8e0fa9bf79aa452
#
_cell.length_a   1.000
_cell.length_b   1.000
_cell.length_c   1.000
_cell.angle_alpha   90.00
_cell.angle_beta   90.00
_cell.angle_gamma   90.00
#
_symmetry.space_group_name_H-M   'P 1'
#
loop_
_entity.id
_entity.type
_entity.pdbx_description
1 polymer ?
#
loop_
_entity_poly.entity_id
_entity_poly.type
_entity_poly.pdbx_seq_one_letter_code
_entity_poly.pdbx_strand_id
1 'polypeptide(L)'
;MKKHPNAVKLFLLLFLSLVVAIVYGVRASYDTRSHRAACYRANLEKLNSLEPSTATINSEVQEIQLDQDVIDQLGDTDDDTVIQRRNRTIDVVKLKLTKVNKDRAEGQRRTEEIQAELSSCLAAVK
;
A
#
# COMPACT_ATOMS: atom_id res chain seq x y z
N MET A 1 51.54 -44.98 22.13
CA MET A 1 50.81 -43.90 21.39
C MET A 1 50.71 -42.68 22.31
N LYS A 2 51.53 -41.63 22.10
CA LYS A 2 51.42 -40.37 22.86
C LYS A 2 50.19 -39.64 22.35
N LYS A 3 49.09 -39.63 23.09
CA LYS A 3 47.92 -38.75 22.85
C LYS A 3 48.43 -37.32 22.98
N HIS A 4 48.36 -36.55 21.90
CA HIS A 4 48.65 -35.12 21.91
C HIS A 4 47.48 -34.37 22.54
N PRO A 5 47.52 -34.03 23.82
CA PRO A 5 46.39 -33.35 24.50
C PRO A 5 46.11 -31.96 23.92
N ASN A 6 47.09 -31.37 23.25
CA ASN A 6 46.97 -30.06 22.62
C ASN A 6 46.14 -30.09 21.33
N ALA A 7 46.16 -31.22 20.57
CA ALA A 7 45.36 -31.35 19.36
C ALA A 7 43.85 -31.43 19.68
N VAL A 8 43.48 -32.12 20.77
CA VAL A 8 42.09 -32.23 21.23
C VAL A 8 41.57 -30.88 21.71
N LYS A 9 42.41 -30.14 22.45
CA LYS A 9 42.04 -28.78 22.91
C LYS A 9 41.85 -27.81 21.73
N LEU A 10 42.74 -27.88 20.74
CA LEU A 10 42.63 -27.03 19.56
C LEU A 10 41.39 -27.36 18.75
N PHE A 11 41.05 -28.63 18.59
CA PHE A 11 39.84 -29.07 17.89
C PHE A 11 38.56 -28.62 18.63
N LEU A 12 38.57 -28.69 19.95
CA LEU A 12 37.44 -28.22 20.78
C LEU A 12 37.21 -26.71 20.66
N LEU A 13 38.30 -25.93 20.65
CA LEU A 13 38.23 -24.46 20.47
C LEU A 13 37.72 -24.10 19.07
N LEU A 14 38.20 -24.78 18.02
CA LEU A 14 37.71 -24.56 16.65
C LEU A 14 36.24 -24.92 16.52
N PHE A 15 35.80 -26.03 17.12
CA PHE A 15 34.41 -26.45 17.10
C PHE A 15 33.51 -25.46 17.83
N LEU A 16 33.96 -24.97 19.00
CA LEU A 16 33.21 -23.97 19.78
C LEU A 16 33.10 -22.66 19.03
N SER A 17 34.15 -22.19 18.37
CA SER A 17 34.11 -20.96 17.57
C SER A 17 33.18 -21.10 16.36
N LEU A 18 33.13 -22.26 15.71
CA LEU A 18 32.20 -22.53 14.60
C LEU A 18 30.75 -22.52 15.08
N VAL A 19 30.43 -23.12 16.22
CA VAL A 19 29.09 -23.14 16.79
C VAL A 19 28.64 -21.72 17.13
N VAL A 20 29.51 -20.92 17.74
CA VAL A 20 29.22 -19.52 18.05
C VAL A 20 28.96 -18.71 16.78
N ALA A 21 29.77 -18.89 15.74
CA ALA A 21 29.57 -18.20 14.46
C ALA A 21 28.25 -18.57 13.78
N ILE A 22 27.85 -19.85 13.83
CA ILE A 22 26.56 -20.32 13.30
C ILE A 22 25.41 -19.71 14.09
N VAL A 23 25.46 -19.72 15.42
CA VAL A 23 24.40 -19.16 16.26
C VAL A 23 24.24 -17.66 16.03
N TYR A 24 25.34 -16.92 15.92
CA TYR A 24 25.28 -15.48 15.59
C TYR A 24 24.73 -15.24 14.19
N GLY A 25 25.13 -16.00 13.19
CA GLY A 25 24.64 -15.89 11.82
C GLY A 25 23.13 -16.16 11.72
N VAL A 26 22.66 -17.21 12.40
CA VAL A 26 21.21 -17.55 12.44
C VAL A 26 20.42 -16.46 13.15
N ARG A 27 20.92 -15.93 14.28
CA ARG A 27 20.23 -14.88 15.02
C ARG A 27 20.14 -13.59 14.22
N ALA A 28 21.22 -13.15 13.58
CA ALA A 28 21.23 -11.97 12.74
C ALA A 28 20.27 -12.10 11.55
N SER A 29 20.25 -13.29 10.92
CA SER A 29 19.31 -13.58 9.82
C SER A 29 17.85 -13.58 10.28
N TYR A 30 17.56 -14.06 11.48
CA TYR A 30 16.22 -14.04 12.05
C TYR A 30 15.76 -12.62 12.35
N ASP A 31 16.60 -11.79 12.95
CA ASP A 31 16.29 -10.39 13.26
C ASP A 31 16.01 -9.59 11.98
N THR A 32 16.82 -9.77 10.94
CA THR A 32 16.60 -9.12 9.64
C THR A 32 15.26 -9.51 9.00
N ARG A 33 14.91 -10.79 9.04
CA ARG A 33 13.61 -11.28 8.53
C ARG A 33 12.45 -10.74 9.33
N SER A 34 12.58 -10.70 10.64
CA SER A 34 11.57 -10.16 11.56
C SER A 34 11.31 -8.68 11.30
N HIS A 35 12.36 -7.87 11.12
CA HIS A 35 12.24 -6.45 10.80
C HIS A 35 11.60 -6.21 9.42
N ARG A 36 11.99 -6.97 8.40
CA ARG A 36 11.36 -6.89 7.08
C ARG A 36 9.87 -7.24 7.14
N ALA A 37 9.51 -8.30 7.85
CA ALA A 37 8.12 -8.69 8.06
C ALA A 37 7.31 -7.60 8.77
N ALA A 38 7.91 -6.89 9.74
CA ALA A 38 7.28 -5.76 10.42
C ALA A 38 7.04 -4.58 9.46
N CYS A 39 8.00 -4.24 8.57
CA CYS A 39 7.83 -3.21 7.55
C CYS A 39 6.67 -3.53 6.60
N TYR A 40 6.59 -4.76 6.10
CA TYR A 40 5.49 -5.18 5.22
C TYR A 40 4.14 -5.17 5.93
N ARG A 41 4.08 -5.60 7.18
CA ARG A 41 2.83 -5.60 7.97
C ARG A 41 2.33 -4.17 8.20
N ALA A 42 3.20 -3.25 8.60
CA ALA A 42 2.86 -1.85 8.78
C ALA A 42 2.39 -1.19 7.48
N ASN A 43 3.02 -1.51 6.35
CA ASN A 43 2.61 -1.04 5.03
C ASN A 43 1.22 -1.56 4.64
N LEU A 44 0.96 -2.86 4.84
CA LEU A 44 -0.33 -3.48 4.55
C LEU A 44 -1.46 -2.87 5.39
N GLU A 45 -1.19 -2.60 6.66
CA GLU A 45 -2.16 -1.97 7.56
C GLU A 45 -2.53 -0.56 7.10
N LYS A 46 -1.54 0.24 6.66
CA LYS A 46 -1.77 1.57 6.08
C LYS A 46 -2.54 1.50 4.75
N LEU A 47 -2.21 0.57 3.86
CA LEU A 47 -2.95 0.36 2.61
C LEU A 47 -4.40 -0.04 2.88
N ASN A 48 -4.65 -0.92 3.81
CA ASN A 48 -6.00 -1.33 4.19
C ASN A 48 -6.82 -0.15 4.77
N SER A 49 -6.16 0.81 5.41
CA SER A 49 -6.82 2.03 5.89
C SER A 49 -7.33 2.95 4.78
N LEU A 50 -6.84 2.80 3.54
CA LEU A 50 -7.30 3.54 2.37
C LEU A 50 -8.52 2.89 1.67
N GLU A 51 -8.82 1.64 1.97
CA GLU A 51 -9.91 0.88 1.33
C GLU A 51 -11.28 1.57 1.43
N PRO A 52 -11.71 2.12 2.60
CA PRO A 52 -12.98 2.83 2.71
C PRO A 52 -13.08 4.04 1.77
N SER A 53 -11.97 4.76 1.57
CA SER A 53 -11.88 5.92 0.66
C SER A 53 -12.06 5.50 -0.79
N THR A 54 -11.49 4.36 -1.18
CA THR A 54 -11.62 3.78 -2.53
C THR A 54 -13.06 3.33 -2.80
N ALA A 55 -13.72 2.70 -1.82
CA ALA A 55 -15.12 2.30 -1.94
C ALA A 55 -16.05 3.52 -2.11
N THR A 56 -15.79 4.61 -1.39
CA THR A 56 -16.54 5.87 -1.53
C THR A 56 -16.38 6.46 -2.92
N ILE A 57 -15.16 6.53 -3.44
CA ILE A 57 -14.87 7.02 -4.78
C ILE A 57 -15.62 6.20 -5.84
N ASN A 58 -15.63 4.87 -5.72
CA ASN A 58 -16.33 4.00 -6.65
C ASN A 58 -17.85 4.23 -6.61
N SER A 59 -18.42 4.45 -5.42
CA SER A 59 -19.84 4.79 -5.28
C SER A 59 -20.16 6.13 -5.95
N GLU A 60 -19.34 7.15 -5.77
CA GLU A 60 -19.52 8.47 -6.41
C GLU A 60 -19.40 8.37 -7.96
N VAL A 61 -18.52 7.51 -8.47
CA VAL A 61 -18.43 7.25 -9.92
C VAL A 61 -19.71 6.62 -10.45
N GLN A 62 -20.30 5.66 -9.73
CA GLN A 62 -21.58 5.07 -10.12
C GLN A 62 -22.71 6.10 -10.15
N GLU A 63 -22.78 7.00 -9.16
CA GLU A 63 -23.75 8.09 -9.16
C GLU A 63 -23.58 9.01 -10.36
N ILE A 64 -22.35 9.33 -10.75
CA ILE A 64 -22.08 10.15 -11.96
C ILE A 64 -22.58 9.45 -13.22
N GLN A 65 -22.39 8.14 -13.32
CA GLN A 65 -22.91 7.36 -14.45
C GLN A 65 -24.43 7.41 -14.54
N LEU A 66 -25.12 7.27 -13.41
CA LEU A 66 -26.57 7.38 -13.35
C LEU A 66 -27.06 8.79 -13.75
N ASP A 67 -26.37 9.84 -13.31
CA ASP A 67 -26.69 11.21 -13.70
C ASP A 67 -26.45 11.44 -15.21
N GLN A 68 -25.43 10.83 -15.82
CA GLN A 68 -25.18 10.87 -17.26
C GLN A 68 -26.30 10.15 -18.04
N ASP A 69 -26.74 8.99 -17.58
CA ASP A 69 -27.87 8.26 -18.18
C ASP A 69 -29.14 9.10 -18.17
N VAL A 70 -29.39 9.87 -17.10
CA VAL A 70 -30.51 10.81 -17.03
C VAL A 70 -30.36 11.93 -18.06
N ILE A 71 -29.17 12.49 -18.24
CA ILE A 71 -28.90 13.51 -19.27
C ILE A 71 -29.20 12.98 -20.66
N ASP A 72 -28.74 11.75 -20.97
CA ASP A 72 -28.93 11.10 -22.25
C ASP A 72 -30.41 10.79 -22.50
N GLN A 73 -31.18 10.40 -21.48
CA GLN A 73 -32.63 10.15 -21.61
C GLN A 73 -33.43 11.42 -21.82
N LEU A 74 -32.97 12.58 -21.33
CA LEU A 74 -33.66 13.85 -21.59
C LEU A 74 -33.55 14.31 -23.03
N GLY A 75 -32.56 13.81 -23.77
CA GLY A 75 -32.39 14.00 -25.23
C GLY A 75 -32.26 15.47 -25.66
N ASP A 76 -32.31 15.67 -26.94
CA ASP A 76 -32.45 16.99 -27.57
C ASP A 76 -33.95 17.35 -27.68
N THR A 77 -34.33 18.42 -27.02
CA THR A 77 -35.70 18.93 -26.98
C THR A 77 -35.69 20.45 -27.00
N ASP A 78 -36.71 21.07 -27.59
CA ASP A 78 -36.92 22.52 -27.60
C ASP A 78 -37.71 23.01 -26.34
N ASP A 79 -38.05 22.11 -25.40
CA ASP A 79 -38.75 22.46 -24.18
C ASP A 79 -37.77 23.09 -23.18
N ASP A 80 -38.00 24.38 -22.87
CA ASP A 80 -37.18 25.18 -21.96
C ASP A 80 -37.06 24.56 -20.56
N THR A 81 -38.07 23.87 -20.08
CA THR A 81 -38.07 23.23 -18.77
C THR A 81 -37.16 22.02 -18.73
N VAL A 82 -37.15 21.24 -19.80
CA VAL A 82 -36.26 20.07 -19.94
C VAL A 82 -34.83 20.53 -20.15
N ILE A 83 -34.60 21.58 -20.95
CA ILE A 83 -33.26 22.17 -21.14
C ILE A 83 -32.71 22.67 -19.81
N GLN A 84 -33.48 23.37 -19.02
CA GLN A 84 -33.03 23.84 -17.69
C GLN A 84 -32.68 22.67 -16.77
N ARG A 85 -33.50 21.61 -16.74
CA ARG A 85 -33.23 20.40 -15.94
C ARG A 85 -31.95 19.74 -16.38
N ARG A 86 -31.76 19.55 -17.68
CA ARG A 86 -30.53 18.98 -18.25
C ARG A 86 -29.29 19.79 -17.85
N ASN A 87 -29.33 21.11 -18.00
CA ASN A 87 -28.22 21.99 -17.64
C ASN A 87 -27.86 21.91 -16.16
N ARG A 88 -28.85 21.89 -15.27
CA ARG A 88 -28.61 21.70 -13.83
C ARG A 88 -27.96 20.36 -13.52
N THR A 89 -28.39 19.28 -14.18
CA THR A 89 -27.80 17.95 -14.00
C THR A 89 -26.36 17.94 -14.51
N ILE A 90 -26.06 18.59 -15.64
CA ILE A 90 -24.69 18.73 -16.17
C ILE A 90 -23.79 19.46 -15.16
N ASP A 91 -24.28 20.54 -14.53
CA ASP A 91 -23.50 21.29 -13.56
C ASP A 91 -23.20 20.45 -12.30
N VAL A 92 -24.17 19.66 -11.84
CA VAL A 92 -23.99 18.71 -10.73
C VAL A 92 -22.94 17.65 -11.09
N VAL A 93 -23.03 17.07 -12.29
CA VAL A 93 -22.05 16.07 -12.78
C VAL A 93 -20.62 16.65 -12.83
N LYS A 94 -20.46 17.88 -13.33
CA LYS A 94 -19.16 18.57 -13.36
C LYS A 94 -18.58 18.75 -11.96
N LEU A 95 -19.42 19.12 -11.00
CA LEU A 95 -19.01 19.30 -9.61
C LEU A 95 -18.59 17.96 -8.96
N LYS A 96 -19.37 16.90 -9.16
CA LYS A 96 -19.03 15.53 -8.71
C LYS A 96 -17.74 15.05 -9.33
N LEU A 97 -17.54 15.23 -10.65
CA LEU A 97 -16.29 14.85 -11.34
C LEU A 97 -15.07 15.58 -10.77
N THR A 98 -15.19 16.87 -10.48
CA THR A 98 -14.10 17.63 -9.89
C THR A 98 -13.73 17.09 -8.52
N LYS A 99 -14.72 16.74 -7.70
CA LYS A 99 -14.51 16.14 -6.38
C LYS A 99 -13.85 14.77 -6.50
N VAL A 100 -14.37 13.88 -7.33
CA VAL A 100 -13.82 12.53 -7.55
C VAL A 100 -12.36 12.59 -8.03
N ASN A 101 -12.04 13.49 -8.95
CA ASN A 101 -10.68 13.64 -9.45
C ASN A 101 -9.72 14.12 -8.36
N LYS A 102 -10.17 15.04 -7.49
CA LYS A 102 -9.40 15.48 -6.33
C LYS A 102 -9.15 14.33 -5.35
N ASP A 103 -10.18 13.56 -5.01
CA ASP A 103 -10.10 12.47 -4.06
C ASP A 103 -9.22 11.32 -4.59
N ARG A 104 -9.27 11.04 -5.92
CA ARG A 104 -8.36 10.11 -6.59
C ARG A 104 -6.90 10.57 -6.53
N ALA A 105 -6.64 11.84 -6.82
CA ALA A 105 -5.30 12.39 -6.76
C ALA A 105 -4.72 12.33 -5.34
N GLU A 106 -5.53 12.60 -4.31
CA GLU A 106 -5.13 12.47 -2.93
C GLU A 106 -4.87 11.01 -2.53
N GLY A 107 -5.72 10.08 -2.96
CA GLY A 107 -5.55 8.65 -2.73
C GLY A 107 -4.25 8.12 -3.36
N GLN A 108 -3.94 8.55 -4.59
CA GLN A 108 -2.70 8.21 -5.27
C GLN A 108 -1.48 8.75 -4.51
N ARG A 109 -1.50 10.01 -4.11
CA ARG A 109 -0.43 10.62 -3.31
C ARG A 109 -0.18 9.86 -2.01
N ARG A 110 -1.23 9.49 -1.28
CA ARG A 110 -1.11 8.68 -0.05
C ARG A 110 -0.52 7.30 -0.31
N THR A 111 -0.90 6.67 -1.41
CA THR A 111 -0.34 5.37 -1.81
C THR A 111 1.17 5.49 -2.11
N GLU A 112 1.58 6.53 -2.82
CA GLU A 112 3.00 6.80 -3.10
C GLU A 112 3.79 7.06 -1.82
N GLU A 113 3.23 7.83 -0.87
CA GLU A 113 3.84 8.06 0.45
C GLU A 113 4.03 6.75 1.23
N ILE A 114 3.02 5.89 1.26
CA ILE A 114 3.08 4.58 1.94
C ILE A 114 4.15 3.68 1.29
N GLN A 115 4.27 3.70 -0.03
CA GLN A 115 5.31 2.94 -0.75
C GLN A 115 6.72 3.49 -0.48
N ALA A 116 6.88 4.81 -0.41
CA ALA A 116 8.14 5.45 -0.05
C ALA A 116 8.56 5.10 1.39
N GLU A 117 7.62 5.09 2.33
CA GLU A 117 7.88 4.65 3.70
C GLU A 117 8.30 3.18 3.78
N LEU A 118 7.65 2.29 3.01
CA LEU A 118 8.06 0.89 2.93
C LEU A 118 9.50 0.77 2.42
N SER A 119 9.83 1.48 1.35
CA SER A 119 11.17 1.47 0.78
C SER A 119 12.21 1.97 1.77
N SER A 120 11.90 3.03 2.51
CA SER A 120 12.75 3.57 3.57
C SER A 120 12.92 2.60 4.74
N CYS A 121 11.84 1.96 5.19
CA CYS A 121 11.86 0.95 6.24
C CYS A 121 12.74 -0.25 5.84
N LEU A 122 12.60 -0.76 4.61
CA LEU A 122 13.39 -1.89 4.11
C LEU A 122 14.86 -1.53 3.93
N ALA A 123 15.18 -0.29 3.53
CA ALA A 123 16.55 0.18 3.39
C ALA A 123 17.27 0.32 4.73
N ALA A 124 16.54 0.58 5.83
CA ALA A 124 17.10 0.66 7.18
C ALA A 124 17.45 -0.72 7.76
N VAL A 125 16.92 -1.81 7.19
CA VAL A 125 17.19 -3.20 7.60
C VAL A 125 18.40 -3.72 6.84
N LYS A 126 19.58 -3.55 7.44
CA LYS A 126 20.86 -4.08 6.92
C LYS A 126 21.18 -5.44 7.50
#